data_a9fef58c695c0ebba88ebc4428bf3508
#
_entry.id   a9fef58c695c0ebba88ebc4428bf3508
#
_cell.length_a   1.000
_cell.length_b   1.000
_cell.length_c   1.000
_cell.angle_alpha   90.00
_cell.angle_beta   90.00
_cell.angle_gamma   90.00
#
_symmetry.space_group_name_H-M   'P 1'
#
loop_
_entity.id
_entity.type
_entity.pdbx_description
1 polymer ?
#
loop_
_entity_poly.entity_id
_entity_poly.type
_entity_poly.pdbx_seq_one_letter_code
_entity_poly.pdbx_strand_id
1 'polypeptide(L)'
;EATTSIPYPPEILEKGISQDLGKGKYNLYAKIEDDLAQHRFYKVFVNSDKTHQEEFHSSFLGESDNELFDKPNPKLPIYGFSRNKKENSHVSFLANEQVSVKLCRVDSFAYNYWSEYAKMLELSRNPIFTYQHNLPTNIKGGIGYWLGYGASRFSITIP
;
A
#
# COMPACT_ATOMS: atom_id res chain seq x y z
N GLU A 1 12.43 -20.33 13.57
CA GLU A 1 11.01 -20.64 13.32
C GLU A 1 10.22 -19.35 13.19
N ALA A 2 9.36 -19.25 12.20
CA ALA A 2 8.46 -18.13 11.99
C ALA A 2 7.06 -18.65 11.63
N THR A 3 6.04 -18.04 12.17
CA THR A 3 4.64 -18.35 11.88
C THR A 3 3.90 -17.09 11.49
N THR A 4 3.05 -17.19 10.48
CA THR A 4 2.11 -16.12 10.10
C THR A 4 0.79 -16.76 9.66
N SER A 5 -0.30 -16.07 9.89
CA SER A 5 -1.59 -16.42 9.30
C SER A 5 -1.70 -15.77 7.91
N ILE A 6 -2.29 -16.48 6.96
CA ILE A 6 -2.57 -15.93 5.63
C ILE A 6 -4.06 -15.58 5.57
N PRO A 7 -4.42 -14.30 5.66
CA PRO A 7 -5.81 -13.87 5.57
C PRO A 7 -6.37 -14.14 4.16
N TYR A 8 -7.70 -14.28 4.05
CA TYR A 8 -8.34 -14.34 2.73
C TYR A 8 -8.14 -13.04 1.95
N PRO A 9 -8.02 -13.10 0.62
CA PRO A 9 -7.95 -11.91 -0.22
C PRO A 9 -9.15 -10.98 0.00
N PRO A 10 -8.98 -9.65 -0.04
CA PRO A 10 -10.11 -8.73 0.00
C PRO A 10 -10.91 -8.82 -1.30
N GLU A 11 -12.23 -8.80 -1.22
CA GLU A 11 -13.07 -8.68 -2.40
C GLU A 11 -13.12 -7.23 -2.89
N ILE A 12 -12.92 -7.03 -4.19
CA ILE A 12 -12.94 -5.71 -4.82
C ILE A 12 -14.31 -5.52 -5.47
N LEU A 13 -15.11 -4.62 -4.92
CA LEU A 13 -16.46 -4.30 -5.39
C LEU A 13 -16.45 -3.31 -6.55
N GLU A 14 -15.54 -2.36 -6.53
CA GLU A 14 -15.43 -1.28 -7.52
C GLU A 14 -14.00 -0.78 -7.60
N LYS A 15 -13.58 -0.33 -8.76
CA LYS A 15 -12.27 0.30 -8.98
C LYS A 15 -12.40 1.44 -9.98
N GLY A 16 -11.55 2.44 -9.88
CA GLY A 16 -11.59 3.55 -10.83
C GLY A 16 -10.66 4.69 -10.47
N ILE A 17 -10.90 5.81 -11.13
CA ILE A 17 -10.17 7.06 -10.92
C ILE A 17 -10.88 7.82 -9.81
N SER A 18 -10.16 8.18 -8.75
CA SER A 18 -10.71 8.91 -7.61
C SER A 18 -10.69 10.42 -7.83
N GLN A 19 -9.67 10.90 -8.54
CA GLN A 19 -9.46 12.31 -8.76
C GLN A 19 -8.66 12.56 -10.04
N ASP A 20 -9.14 13.48 -10.86
CA ASP A 20 -8.38 14.14 -11.92
C ASP A 20 -7.75 15.40 -11.30
N LEU A 21 -6.42 15.42 -11.22
CA LEU A 21 -5.65 16.52 -10.64
C LEU A 21 -5.29 17.59 -11.69
N GLY A 22 -5.77 17.41 -12.90
CA GLY A 22 -5.38 18.23 -14.06
C GLY A 22 -3.99 17.90 -14.58
N LYS A 23 -3.63 18.43 -15.74
CA LYS A 23 -2.33 18.19 -16.39
C LYS A 23 -1.99 16.71 -16.63
N GLY A 24 -3.02 15.86 -16.83
CA GLY A 24 -2.85 14.43 -17.04
C GLY A 24 -2.36 13.65 -15.80
N LYS A 25 -2.70 14.12 -14.59
CA LYS A 25 -2.37 13.47 -13.32
C LYS A 25 -3.64 12.95 -12.64
N TYR A 26 -3.60 11.70 -12.21
CA TYR A 26 -4.75 10.99 -11.67
C TYR A 26 -4.40 10.21 -10.41
N ASN A 27 -5.38 10.12 -9.49
CA ASN A 27 -5.35 9.16 -8.40
C ASN A 27 -6.40 8.07 -8.63
N LEU A 28 -6.15 6.89 -8.09
CA LEU A 28 -7.04 5.74 -8.21
C LEU A 28 -7.71 5.41 -6.88
N TYR A 29 -8.71 4.54 -6.94
CA TYR A 29 -9.30 3.91 -5.76
C TYR A 29 -9.71 2.47 -6.04
N ALA A 30 -9.83 1.71 -4.95
CA ALA A 30 -10.55 0.45 -4.91
C ALA A 30 -11.57 0.49 -3.78
N LYS A 31 -12.84 0.18 -4.08
CA LYS A 31 -13.85 -0.10 -3.08
C LYS A 31 -13.81 -1.57 -2.73
N ILE A 32 -13.70 -1.89 -1.45
CA ILE A 32 -13.58 -3.26 -0.97
C ILE A 32 -14.81 -3.68 -0.18
N GLU A 33 -15.05 -5.00 -0.14
CA GLU A 33 -16.01 -5.57 0.80
C GLU A 33 -15.40 -5.59 2.20
N ASP A 34 -15.98 -4.83 3.10
CA ASP A 34 -15.67 -4.84 4.54
C ASP A 34 -16.90 -4.38 5.33
N ASP A 35 -17.42 -5.27 6.15
CA ASP A 35 -18.59 -5.02 7.01
C ASP A 35 -18.24 -4.32 8.34
N LEU A 36 -16.94 -4.11 8.59
CA LEU A 36 -16.36 -3.58 9.83
C LEU A 36 -16.64 -4.45 11.07
N ALA A 37 -17.15 -5.66 10.91
CA ALA A 37 -17.46 -6.57 12.01
C ALA A 37 -16.22 -7.17 12.68
N GLN A 38 -15.09 -7.15 11.99
CA GLN A 38 -13.80 -7.67 12.45
C GLN A 38 -12.72 -6.65 12.18
N HIS A 39 -11.75 -6.55 13.09
CA HIS A 39 -10.56 -5.73 12.87
C HIS A 39 -9.71 -6.30 11.73
N ARG A 40 -9.50 -5.50 10.69
CA ARG A 40 -8.78 -5.90 9.47
C ARG A 40 -7.80 -4.85 9.03
N PHE A 41 -6.69 -5.33 8.49
CA PHE A 41 -5.63 -4.47 7.97
C PHE A 41 -5.42 -4.72 6.47
N TYR A 42 -5.12 -3.65 5.75
CA TYR A 42 -4.91 -3.69 4.31
C TYR A 42 -3.57 -3.07 3.92
N LYS A 43 -3.01 -3.59 2.83
CA LYS A 43 -1.79 -3.06 2.22
C LYS A 43 -1.94 -3.02 0.71
N VAL A 44 -1.61 -1.87 0.12
CA VAL A 44 -1.65 -1.66 -1.33
C VAL A 44 -0.24 -1.64 -1.89
N PHE A 45 -0.04 -2.39 -2.96
CA PHE A 45 1.14 -2.32 -3.80
C PHE A 45 0.73 -1.98 -5.22
N VAL A 46 1.58 -1.24 -5.91
CA VAL A 46 1.35 -0.80 -7.29
C VAL A 46 2.55 -1.14 -8.17
N ASN A 47 2.26 -1.38 -9.44
CA ASN A 47 3.23 -1.46 -10.51
C ASN A 47 2.70 -0.64 -11.69
N SER A 48 3.57 0.03 -12.40
CA SER A 48 3.22 0.85 -13.56
C SER A 48 4.20 0.60 -14.69
N ASP A 49 3.71 0.54 -15.92
CA ASP A 49 4.49 0.36 -17.12
C ASP A 49 5.51 1.50 -17.34
N LYS A 50 5.21 2.71 -16.84
CA LYS A 50 6.13 3.86 -16.93
C LYS A 50 7.25 3.83 -15.91
N THR A 51 7.15 3.00 -14.87
CA THR A 51 8.24 2.85 -13.91
C THR A 51 9.31 1.86 -14.35
N HIS A 52 9.13 1.19 -15.48
CA HIS A 52 10.04 0.19 -16.06
C HIS A 52 10.45 -0.92 -15.08
N GLN A 53 9.54 -1.36 -14.22
CA GLN A 53 9.81 -2.38 -13.22
C GLN A 53 8.77 -3.48 -13.29
N GLU A 54 9.26 -4.71 -13.32
CA GLU A 54 8.43 -5.90 -13.21
C GLU A 54 7.89 -6.11 -11.79
N GLU A 55 8.40 -5.36 -10.80
CA GLU A 55 8.08 -5.55 -9.39
C GLU A 55 6.99 -4.61 -8.87
N PHE A 56 6.19 -5.12 -7.96
CA PHE A 56 5.23 -4.33 -7.20
C PHE A 56 5.92 -3.54 -6.08
N HIS A 57 5.62 -2.24 -6.01
CA HIS A 57 6.13 -1.34 -4.98
C HIS A 57 5.01 -0.96 -4.01
N SER A 58 5.40 -0.67 -2.77
CA SER A 58 4.46 -0.12 -1.79
C SER A 58 3.86 1.19 -2.30
N SER A 59 2.54 1.26 -2.40
CA SER A 59 1.82 2.50 -2.66
C SER A 59 2.11 3.51 -1.54
N PHE A 60 2.19 4.79 -1.87
CA PHE A 60 2.24 5.85 -0.86
C PHE A 60 0.96 5.81 -0.01
N LEU A 61 1.06 5.89 1.30
CA LEU A 61 -0.07 5.72 2.23
C LEU A 61 -0.89 4.45 1.95
N GLY A 62 -0.23 3.39 1.53
CA GLY A 62 -0.88 2.14 1.12
C GLY A 62 -1.29 1.23 2.29
N GLU A 63 -1.04 1.63 3.54
CA GLU A 63 -1.48 0.93 4.75
C GLU A 63 -2.84 1.48 5.19
N SER A 64 -3.77 0.60 5.53
CA SER A 64 -5.09 0.98 6.04
C SER A 64 -5.55 0.05 7.14
N ASP A 65 -6.17 0.63 8.15
CA ASP A 65 -6.80 -0.04 9.28
C ASP A 65 -8.30 0.24 9.20
N ASN A 66 -9.13 -0.80 9.24
CA ASN A 66 -10.58 -0.62 9.09
C ASN A 66 -11.26 0.01 10.29
N GLU A 67 -10.63 0.08 11.44
CA GLU A 67 -11.13 0.87 12.59
C GLU A 67 -11.18 2.37 12.29
N LEU A 68 -10.44 2.83 11.27
CA LEU A 68 -10.43 4.23 10.82
C LEU A 68 -11.49 4.53 9.75
N PHE A 69 -12.29 3.53 9.36
CA PHE A 69 -13.30 3.70 8.32
C PHE A 69 -14.64 4.13 8.91
N ASP A 70 -15.21 5.20 8.37
CA ASP A 70 -16.49 5.76 8.84
C ASP A 70 -17.71 4.89 8.50
N LYS A 71 -17.59 4.00 7.52
CA LYS A 71 -18.68 3.18 6.98
C LYS A 71 -18.21 1.90 6.31
N PRO A 72 -19.07 0.87 6.25
CA PRO A 72 -18.79 -0.36 5.50
C PRO A 72 -18.45 -0.12 4.02
N ASN A 73 -17.73 -1.06 3.45
CA ASN A 73 -17.32 -1.05 2.05
C ASN A 73 -16.57 0.24 1.66
N PRO A 74 -15.45 0.55 2.32
CA PRO A 74 -14.71 1.78 2.12
C PRO A 74 -14.07 1.84 0.73
N LYS A 75 -13.84 3.07 0.27
CA LYS A 75 -12.98 3.34 -0.89
C LYS A 75 -11.57 3.63 -0.41
N LEU A 76 -10.66 2.72 -0.68
CA LEU A 76 -9.25 2.89 -0.38
C LEU A 76 -8.59 3.73 -1.47
N PRO A 77 -7.93 4.85 -1.14
CA PRO A 77 -7.17 5.61 -2.11
C PRO A 77 -5.91 4.84 -2.54
N ILE A 78 -5.54 4.99 -3.80
CA ILE A 78 -4.36 4.34 -4.38
C ILE A 78 -3.51 5.40 -5.04
N TYR A 79 -2.30 5.53 -4.54
CA TYR A 79 -1.30 6.45 -5.01
C TYR A 79 -0.14 5.69 -5.67
N GLY A 80 0.59 6.36 -6.53
CA GLY A 80 1.79 5.81 -7.13
C GLY A 80 2.94 5.68 -6.13
N PHE A 81 4.08 5.26 -6.65
CA PHE A 81 5.32 5.12 -5.88
C PHE A 81 6.34 6.16 -6.37
N SER A 82 6.97 6.91 -5.45
CA SER A 82 8.04 7.86 -5.78
C SER A 82 9.40 7.31 -5.42
N ARG A 83 10.31 7.30 -6.39
CA ARG A 83 11.74 7.06 -6.18
C ARG A 83 12.55 8.33 -5.89
N ASN A 84 12.02 9.49 -6.25
CA ASN A 84 12.74 10.76 -6.10
C ASN A 84 12.67 11.26 -4.67
N LYS A 85 13.81 11.28 -3.99
CA LYS A 85 13.99 11.84 -2.65
C LYS A 85 13.57 13.31 -2.51
N LYS A 86 13.36 14.02 -3.63
CA LYS A 86 13.04 15.46 -3.66
C LYS A 86 11.56 15.79 -3.77
N GLU A 87 10.72 14.83 -4.12
CA GLU A 87 9.28 15.07 -4.28
C GLU A 87 8.52 14.59 -3.03
N ASN A 88 8.18 15.54 -2.16
CA ASN A 88 7.27 15.34 -1.01
C ASN A 88 5.79 15.26 -1.43
N SER A 89 5.49 14.99 -2.68
CA SER A 89 4.12 14.99 -3.18
C SER A 89 3.60 13.58 -3.43
N HIS A 90 2.32 13.41 -3.19
CA HIS A 90 1.54 12.26 -3.64
C HIS A 90 1.92 11.92 -5.08
N VAL A 91 2.40 10.72 -5.31
CA VAL A 91 2.73 10.31 -6.66
C VAL A 91 1.45 9.93 -7.36
N SER A 92 1.05 10.79 -8.28
CA SER A 92 -0.09 10.56 -9.15
C SER A 92 0.33 9.72 -10.35
N PHE A 93 -0.60 8.99 -10.90
CA PHE A 93 -0.43 8.30 -12.18
C PHE A 93 -0.61 9.27 -13.34
N LEU A 94 0.01 8.97 -14.46
CA LEU A 94 -0.03 9.82 -15.64
C LEU A 94 -1.04 9.29 -16.68
N ALA A 95 -1.53 10.16 -17.54
CA ALA A 95 -2.36 9.77 -18.68
C ALA A 95 -1.67 8.69 -19.55
N ASN A 96 -2.46 7.76 -20.06
CA ASN A 96 -2.02 6.59 -20.84
C ASN A 96 -1.07 5.65 -20.10
N GLU A 97 -1.04 5.66 -18.78
CA GLU A 97 -0.28 4.74 -17.94
C GLU A 97 -1.11 3.50 -17.65
N GLN A 98 -0.51 2.31 -17.78
CA GLN A 98 -1.12 1.07 -17.34
C GLN A 98 -0.65 0.75 -15.93
N VAL A 99 -1.57 0.76 -14.99
CA VAL A 99 -1.30 0.52 -13.57
C VAL A 99 -1.86 -0.83 -13.16
N SER A 100 -1.02 -1.66 -12.58
CA SER A 100 -1.40 -2.90 -11.90
C SER A 100 -1.38 -2.68 -10.41
N VAL A 101 -2.47 -3.07 -9.75
CA VAL A 101 -2.67 -2.92 -8.31
C VAL A 101 -2.78 -4.29 -7.68
N LYS A 102 -2.07 -4.47 -6.56
CA LYS A 102 -2.19 -5.63 -5.67
C LYS A 102 -2.67 -5.12 -4.31
N LEU A 103 -3.90 -5.46 -3.97
CA LEU A 103 -4.54 -5.15 -2.70
C LEU A 103 -4.49 -6.38 -1.81
N CYS A 104 -3.85 -6.25 -0.66
CA CYS A 104 -3.61 -7.33 0.27
C CYS A 104 -4.41 -7.12 1.56
N ARG A 105 -4.98 -8.21 2.10
CA ARG A 105 -5.34 -8.30 3.51
C ARG A 105 -4.14 -8.87 4.25
N VAL A 106 -3.74 -8.22 5.32
CA VAL A 106 -2.55 -8.55 6.11
C VAL A 106 -2.92 -8.73 7.57
N ASP A 107 -2.06 -9.38 8.34
CA ASP A 107 -2.20 -9.44 9.79
C ASP A 107 -1.68 -8.14 10.46
N SER A 108 -1.92 -8.00 11.75
CA SER A 108 -1.50 -6.82 12.53
C SER A 108 0.03 -6.64 12.56
N PHE A 109 0.78 -7.75 12.55
CA PHE A 109 2.24 -7.68 12.52
C PHE A 109 2.73 -7.09 11.17
N ALA A 110 2.19 -7.56 10.05
CA ALA A 110 2.53 -7.07 8.73
C ALA A 110 2.13 -5.58 8.57
N TYR A 111 0.96 -5.19 9.09
CA TYR A 111 0.53 -3.79 9.10
C TYR A 111 1.52 -2.91 9.86
N ASN A 112 1.88 -3.28 11.08
CA ASN A 112 2.85 -2.55 11.89
C ASN A 112 4.23 -2.48 11.23
N TYR A 113 4.68 -3.59 10.65
CA TYR A 113 5.95 -3.62 9.92
C TYR A 113 5.96 -2.60 8.77
N TRP A 114 4.93 -2.61 7.91
CA TRP A 114 4.87 -1.69 6.77
C TRP A 114 4.69 -0.24 7.20
N SER A 115 3.92 0.03 8.26
CA SER A 115 3.75 1.37 8.82
C SER A 115 5.07 1.93 9.35
N GLU A 116 5.83 1.13 10.09
CA GLU A 116 7.15 1.54 10.58
C GLU A 116 8.18 1.71 9.44
N TYR A 117 8.12 0.83 8.42
CA TYR A 117 8.95 0.96 7.24
C TYR A 117 8.66 2.25 6.46
N ALA A 118 7.38 2.62 6.30
CA ALA A 118 6.99 3.88 5.65
C ALA A 118 7.50 5.11 6.43
N LYS A 119 7.37 5.12 7.76
CA LYS A 119 7.91 6.16 8.63
C LYS A 119 9.43 6.26 8.51
N MET A 120 10.12 5.13 8.49
CA MET A 120 11.57 5.08 8.32
C MET A 120 12.00 5.71 6.98
N LEU A 121 11.30 5.40 5.89
CA LEU A 121 11.57 5.99 4.58
C LEU A 121 11.33 7.50 4.57
N GLU A 122 10.29 7.97 5.22
CA GLU A 122 9.98 9.40 5.33
C GLU A 122 11.07 10.14 6.13
N LEU A 123 11.44 9.61 7.29
CA LEU A 123 12.46 10.20 8.15
C LEU A 123 13.86 10.15 7.53
N SER A 124 14.20 9.10 6.79
CA SER A 124 15.48 8.97 6.08
C SER A 124 15.69 10.04 4.99
N ARG A 125 14.63 10.71 4.57
CA ARG A 125 14.68 11.84 3.62
C ARG A 125 15.16 13.14 4.28
N ASN A 126 15.12 13.22 5.61
CA ASN A 126 15.56 14.41 6.35
C ASN A 126 16.96 14.18 6.91
N PRO A 127 18.01 14.90 6.41
CA PRO A 127 19.40 14.68 6.82
C PRO A 127 19.69 15.08 8.26
N ILE A 128 18.75 15.73 8.94
CA ILE A 128 18.92 16.20 10.34
C ILE A 128 18.61 15.09 11.34
N PHE A 129 17.83 14.07 10.92
CA PHE A 129 17.41 12.99 11.81
C PHE A 129 18.13 11.68 11.45
N THR A 130 19.14 11.31 12.21
CA THR A 130 19.66 9.93 12.25
C THR A 130 18.73 9.10 13.12
N TYR A 131 17.72 8.50 12.51
CA TYR A 131 16.79 7.64 13.22
C TYR A 131 17.20 6.18 13.05
N GLN A 132 17.61 5.54 14.16
CA GLN A 132 17.79 4.09 14.17
C GLN A 132 16.42 3.44 14.42
N HIS A 133 15.75 3.02 13.34
CA HIS A 133 14.58 2.19 13.46
C HIS A 133 14.96 0.71 13.50
N ASN A 134 14.63 0.05 14.57
CA ASN A 134 14.59 -1.40 14.60
C ASN A 134 13.22 -1.84 14.05
N LEU A 135 13.18 -2.24 12.79
CA LEU A 135 11.97 -2.86 12.25
C LEU A 135 11.60 -4.10 13.08
N PRO A 136 10.30 -4.33 13.34
CA PRO A 136 9.87 -5.49 14.10
C PRO A 136 10.29 -6.79 13.40
N THR A 137 10.65 -7.80 14.17
CA THR A 137 10.97 -9.15 13.68
C THR A 137 10.03 -10.17 14.26
N ASN A 138 9.59 -11.14 13.45
CA ASN A 138 8.84 -12.32 13.89
C ASN A 138 9.64 -13.62 13.74
N ILE A 139 10.95 -13.52 13.51
CA ILE A 139 11.84 -14.67 13.36
C ILE A 139 12.56 -14.91 14.69
N LYS A 140 12.36 -16.09 15.28
CA LYS A 140 13.09 -16.51 16.47
C LYS A 140 14.52 -16.92 16.09
N GLY A 141 15.51 -16.31 16.74
CA GLY A 141 16.94 -16.63 16.55
C GLY A 141 17.55 -16.00 15.30
N GLY A 142 16.90 -14.99 14.71
CA GLY A 142 17.40 -14.28 13.54
C GLY A 142 16.87 -12.87 13.43
N ILE A 143 17.38 -12.12 12.46
CA ILE A 143 16.89 -10.78 12.09
C ILE A 143 16.13 -10.93 10.78
N GLY A 144 14.93 -10.33 10.70
CA GLY A 144 14.11 -10.32 9.50
C GLY A 144 12.63 -10.48 9.82
N TYR A 145 11.84 -10.72 8.78
CA TYR A 145 10.41 -10.91 8.91
C TYR A 145 9.88 -11.94 7.89
N TRP A 146 8.84 -12.63 8.29
CA TRP A 146 8.08 -13.52 7.44
C TRP A 146 6.62 -13.05 7.42
N LEU A 147 6.11 -12.69 6.23
CA LEU A 147 4.76 -12.17 6.05
C LEU A 147 3.98 -13.03 5.05
N GLY A 148 2.75 -13.39 5.44
CA GLY A 148 1.77 -13.98 4.55
C GLY A 148 0.60 -13.01 4.34
N TYR A 149 0.05 -12.98 3.12
CA TYR A 149 -1.11 -12.15 2.82
C TYR A 149 -1.98 -12.76 1.72
N GLY A 150 -3.29 -12.59 1.83
CA GLY A 150 -4.22 -12.84 0.74
C GLY A 150 -4.30 -11.59 -0.14
N ALA A 151 -4.17 -11.76 -1.46
CA ALA A 151 -4.11 -10.64 -2.38
C ALA A 151 -5.11 -10.75 -3.53
N SER A 152 -5.84 -9.67 -3.77
CA SER A 152 -6.60 -9.44 -5.00
C SER A 152 -5.85 -8.50 -5.93
N ARG A 153 -5.97 -8.71 -7.24
CA ARG A 153 -5.23 -7.95 -8.26
C ARG A 153 -6.18 -7.40 -9.32
N PHE A 154 -5.85 -6.24 -9.83
CA PHE A 154 -6.49 -5.68 -11.01
C PHE A 154 -5.53 -4.75 -11.75
N SER A 155 -5.87 -4.46 -13.01
CA SER A 155 -5.18 -3.42 -13.77
C SER A 155 -6.19 -2.38 -14.26
N ILE A 156 -5.71 -1.17 -14.48
CA ILE A 156 -6.47 -0.05 -15.02
C ILE A 156 -5.56 0.78 -15.92
N THR A 157 -6.08 1.19 -17.07
CA THR A 157 -5.41 2.13 -17.96
C THR A 157 -5.94 3.53 -17.67
N ILE A 158 -5.04 4.46 -17.41
CA ILE A 158 -5.38 5.86 -17.15
C ILE A 158 -5.76 6.54 -18.47
N PRO A 159 -6.87 7.27 -18.55
CA PRO A 159 -7.30 7.93 -19.78
C PRO A 159 -6.35 9.04 -20.24
#